data_1a9c7cd4150435a20ffb6e6c8f09b056
#
_entry.id   1a9c7cd4150435a20ffb6e6c8f09b056
#
_cell.length_a   1.000
_cell.length_b   1.000
_cell.length_c   1.000
_cell.angle_alpha   90.00
_cell.angle_beta   90.00
_cell.angle_gamma   90.00
#
_symmetry.space_group_name_H-M   'P 1'
#
loop_
_entity.id
_entity.type
_entity.pdbx_description
1 polymer ?
#
loop_
_entity_poly.entity_id
_entity_poly.type
_entity_poly.pdbx_seq_one_letter_code
_entity_poly.pdbx_strand_id
1 'polypeptide(L)'
;MLDEANICSYNWRDDWDRDTAGKRLHGLGATMTVEECLAFLATQGRDTVLAKIVDLLQLVHGMDKSGMVPQQHGNALIALGRVRDLSGLEMSEHAAELNKSEACVDWGSVSTQDWIRHQCHQPSGAAADLLHVGEQFANLPKTIGALRDGSIGFAHAAIIARHAQAITHSDSAEPFDEAPFLKAALESSVSRLWYYSMHAWHRADPDGVADEQREAAARRYLRLTDGDDGTLYVKGEFDSAAGATIRTALEPLAQPHGDGDDRGREHRNADALVELAGHCLDTAAVPQHGSVRPHVQVTTTLETLQGLIGAPAGEMALSLPISAKTVQRIACDSSVTRVLLGTDSAVVDAGRAKRVVSGGSRRLLDARDKHCRWPGCERPASWSSAHHVIHWAQGGKTDLSNMILLCQHHHWMVHEGGWRLSLAADARVIAVPPETDFYPPEFYPSARAPDEFDVA
;
A
#
# COMPACT_ATOMS: atom_id res chain seq x y z
N MET A 1 -7.87 -5.99 -28.97
CA MET A 1 -7.82 -4.53 -29.22
C MET A 1 -9.25 -4.07 -29.21
N LEU A 2 -9.77 -3.71 -28.06
CA LEU A 2 -11.08 -3.06 -27.89
C LEU A 2 -10.79 -1.57 -27.77
N ASP A 3 -11.49 -0.81 -28.58
CA ASP A 3 -11.32 0.61 -28.87
C ASP A 3 -11.54 1.44 -27.58
N GLU A 4 -10.49 2.03 -27.02
CA GLU A 4 -10.51 2.85 -25.80
C GLU A 4 -11.24 4.21 -25.96
N ALA A 5 -11.74 4.50 -27.16
CA ALA A 5 -12.33 5.80 -27.49
C ALA A 5 -13.82 5.94 -27.16
N ASN A 6 -14.50 4.90 -26.63
CA ASN A 6 -15.97 4.89 -26.52
C ASN A 6 -16.52 4.87 -25.08
N ILE A 7 -15.68 5.08 -24.06
CA ILE A 7 -16.14 5.04 -22.64
C ILE A 7 -16.50 6.44 -22.08
N CYS A 8 -16.09 7.53 -22.73
CA CYS A 8 -16.25 8.89 -22.19
C CYS A 8 -17.43 9.72 -22.71
N SER A 9 -18.35 9.17 -23.53
CA SER A 9 -19.44 9.96 -24.10
C SER A 9 -20.84 9.42 -23.83
N TYR A 10 -21.07 8.87 -22.63
CA TYR A 10 -22.45 8.54 -22.24
C TYR A 10 -23.18 9.82 -21.79
N ASN A 11 -23.95 10.41 -22.69
CA ASN A 11 -24.78 11.58 -22.40
C ASN A 11 -26.13 11.10 -21.80
N TRP A 12 -26.16 10.93 -20.45
CA TRP A 12 -27.33 10.47 -19.71
C TRP A 12 -28.61 11.35 -19.94
N ARG A 13 -28.46 12.62 -20.36
CA ARG A 13 -29.58 13.50 -20.69
C ARG A 13 -30.36 12.99 -21.90
N ASP A 14 -29.70 12.52 -22.93
CA ASP A 14 -30.35 12.10 -24.16
C ASP A 14 -31.13 10.79 -24.02
N ASP A 15 -30.66 9.87 -23.16
CA ASP A 15 -31.35 8.61 -22.88
C ASP A 15 -32.49 8.76 -21.84
N TRP A 16 -32.33 9.66 -20.88
CA TRP A 16 -33.38 9.96 -19.89
C TRP A 16 -34.59 10.65 -20.53
N ASP A 17 -34.36 11.63 -21.40
CA ASP A 17 -35.41 12.39 -22.07
C ASP A 17 -36.23 11.55 -23.08
N ARG A 18 -35.63 10.52 -23.68
CA ARG A 18 -36.33 9.66 -24.65
C ARG A 18 -37.28 8.63 -24.02
N ASP A 19 -36.95 8.13 -22.83
CA ASP A 19 -37.70 7.01 -22.23
C ASP A 19 -38.67 7.46 -21.13
N THR A 20 -38.49 8.64 -20.55
CA THR A 20 -39.30 9.17 -19.44
C THR A 20 -40.36 10.20 -19.82
N ALA A 21 -40.28 10.82 -20.98
CA ALA A 21 -41.24 11.82 -21.45
C ALA A 21 -42.69 11.30 -21.60
N GLY A 22 -42.95 10.01 -21.35
CA GLY A 22 -44.29 9.40 -21.48
C GLY A 22 -44.72 8.47 -20.36
N LYS A 23 -43.89 8.21 -19.34
CA LYS A 23 -44.30 7.29 -18.25
C LYS A 23 -45.06 8.02 -17.15
N ARG A 24 -46.39 7.89 -17.18
CA ARG A 24 -47.26 8.33 -16.09
C ARG A 24 -47.09 7.38 -14.88
N LEU A 25 -46.88 7.93 -13.70
CA LEU A 25 -46.89 7.17 -12.46
C LEU A 25 -48.32 6.64 -12.17
N HIS A 26 -48.57 5.38 -12.49
CA HIS A 26 -49.83 4.72 -12.18
C HIS A 26 -49.79 4.21 -10.73
N GLY A 27 -50.59 4.81 -9.85
CA GLY A 27 -50.74 4.25 -8.50
C GLY A 27 -51.54 4.99 -7.44
N LEU A 28 -51.86 6.25 -7.60
CA LEU A 28 -52.65 7.02 -6.65
C LEU A 28 -53.55 8.03 -7.39
N GLY A 29 -54.63 7.61 -8.03
CA GLY A 29 -55.78 8.40 -8.41
C GLY A 29 -55.61 9.72 -9.19
N ALA A 30 -54.42 10.27 -9.32
CA ALA A 30 -54.03 11.43 -10.13
C ALA A 30 -52.69 11.13 -10.82
N THR A 31 -52.70 11.19 -12.16
CA THR A 31 -51.51 11.02 -12.99
C THR A 31 -50.74 12.34 -13.02
N MET A 32 -49.76 12.51 -12.18
CA MET A 32 -48.82 13.62 -12.26
C MET A 32 -47.65 13.23 -13.20
N THR A 33 -47.20 14.17 -14.02
CA THR A 33 -45.94 14.06 -14.76
C THR A 33 -44.76 14.29 -13.83
N VAL A 34 -43.53 13.89 -14.25
CA VAL A 34 -42.30 14.18 -13.49
C VAL A 34 -42.14 15.69 -13.26
N GLU A 35 -42.47 16.51 -14.27
CA GLU A 35 -42.41 17.97 -14.19
C GLU A 35 -43.40 18.54 -13.16
N GLU A 36 -44.64 18.04 -13.13
CA GLU A 36 -45.63 18.42 -12.11
C GLU A 36 -45.20 18.00 -10.70
N CYS A 37 -44.56 16.84 -10.57
CA CYS A 37 -44.04 16.36 -9.30
C CYS A 37 -42.88 17.24 -8.82
N LEU A 38 -41.94 17.60 -9.71
CA LEU A 38 -40.84 18.50 -9.40
C LEU A 38 -41.35 19.92 -9.08
N ALA A 39 -42.32 20.43 -9.84
CA ALA A 39 -42.96 21.72 -9.54
C ALA A 39 -43.65 21.73 -8.17
N PHE A 40 -44.35 20.66 -7.81
CA PHE A 40 -44.90 20.49 -6.47
C PHE A 40 -43.83 20.46 -5.38
N LEU A 41 -42.78 19.68 -5.57
CA LEU A 41 -41.70 19.62 -4.62
C LEU A 41 -40.97 20.97 -4.44
N ALA A 42 -40.84 21.76 -5.52
CA ALA A 42 -40.25 23.09 -5.47
C ALA A 42 -41.10 24.10 -4.63
N THR A 43 -42.37 23.81 -4.38
CA THR A 43 -43.20 24.62 -3.46
C THR A 43 -43.03 24.23 -2.00
N GLN A 44 -42.38 23.09 -1.71
CA GLN A 44 -42.15 22.60 -0.37
C GLN A 44 -40.92 23.28 0.24
N GLY A 45 -40.84 23.32 1.56
CA GLY A 45 -39.63 23.77 2.24
C GLY A 45 -38.43 22.81 1.99
N ARG A 46 -37.22 23.38 2.01
CA ARG A 46 -35.94 22.63 1.73
C ARG A 46 -35.83 21.35 2.57
N ASP A 47 -36.14 21.44 3.86
CA ASP A 47 -36.05 20.28 4.78
C ASP A 47 -36.97 19.14 4.37
N THR A 48 -38.20 19.47 3.87
CA THR A 48 -39.15 18.48 3.37
C THR A 48 -38.63 17.80 2.12
N VAL A 49 -37.97 18.53 1.23
CA VAL A 49 -37.40 17.97 0.00
C VAL A 49 -36.18 17.07 0.35
N LEU A 50 -35.33 17.49 1.26
CA LEU A 50 -34.17 16.67 1.72
C LEU A 50 -34.65 15.36 2.37
N ALA A 51 -35.69 15.42 3.22
CA ALA A 51 -36.26 14.21 3.83
C ALA A 51 -36.77 13.24 2.75
N LYS A 52 -37.47 13.75 1.69
CA LYS A 52 -37.94 12.92 0.58
C LYS A 52 -36.80 12.32 -0.26
N ILE A 53 -35.68 13.00 -0.44
CA ILE A 53 -34.51 12.44 -1.10
C ILE A 53 -33.96 11.23 -0.30
N VAL A 54 -33.92 11.34 1.02
CA VAL A 54 -33.52 10.24 1.90
C VAL A 54 -34.51 9.07 1.76
N ASP A 55 -35.83 9.33 1.82
CA ASP A 55 -36.86 8.30 1.66
C ASP A 55 -36.73 7.57 0.32
N LEU A 56 -36.50 8.32 -0.78
CA LEU A 56 -36.34 7.76 -2.12
C LEU A 56 -35.08 6.87 -2.20
N LEU A 57 -33.98 7.27 -1.59
CA LEU A 57 -32.75 6.48 -1.57
C LEU A 57 -32.93 5.19 -0.75
N GLN A 58 -33.68 5.26 0.37
CA GLN A 58 -34.03 4.07 1.16
C GLN A 58 -34.94 3.13 0.35
N LEU A 59 -35.91 3.66 -0.39
CA LEU A 59 -36.76 2.88 -1.28
C LEU A 59 -35.91 2.16 -2.35
N VAL A 60 -35.03 2.88 -3.04
CA VAL A 60 -34.14 2.31 -4.06
C VAL A 60 -33.24 1.23 -3.45
N HIS A 61 -32.74 1.45 -2.22
CA HIS A 61 -31.92 0.44 -1.51
C HIS A 61 -32.72 -0.84 -1.26
N GLY A 62 -33.98 -0.74 -0.90
CA GLY A 62 -34.88 -1.88 -0.61
C GLY A 62 -35.40 -2.62 -1.85
N MET A 63 -35.20 -2.10 -3.07
CA MET A 63 -35.62 -2.78 -4.30
C MET A 63 -34.81 -4.05 -4.56
N ASP A 64 -35.50 -5.10 -5.05
CA ASP A 64 -34.83 -6.36 -5.45
C ASP A 64 -33.90 -6.10 -6.65
N LYS A 65 -32.67 -6.61 -6.53
CA LYS A 65 -31.61 -6.47 -7.53
C LYS A 65 -31.23 -7.82 -8.17
N SER A 66 -31.87 -8.92 -7.78
CA SER A 66 -31.51 -10.29 -8.19
C SER A 66 -31.65 -10.55 -9.69
N GLY A 67 -32.52 -9.79 -10.38
CA GLY A 67 -32.72 -9.92 -11.82
C GLY A 67 -31.97 -8.91 -12.69
N MET A 68 -31.14 -8.06 -12.10
CA MET A 68 -30.42 -7.01 -12.83
C MET A 68 -29.25 -7.58 -13.66
N VAL A 69 -29.15 -7.13 -14.91
CA VAL A 69 -27.99 -7.43 -15.77
C VAL A 69 -26.84 -6.44 -15.49
N PRO A 70 -25.56 -6.78 -15.83
CA PRO A 70 -24.41 -5.93 -15.55
C PRO A 70 -24.55 -4.47 -16.01
N GLN A 71 -25.17 -4.25 -17.18
CA GLN A 71 -25.41 -2.90 -17.70
C GLN A 71 -26.33 -2.07 -16.79
N GLN A 72 -27.35 -2.68 -16.18
CA GLN A 72 -28.25 -1.98 -15.26
C GLN A 72 -27.53 -1.60 -13.96
N HIS A 73 -26.61 -2.45 -13.46
CA HIS A 73 -25.74 -2.10 -12.34
C HIS A 73 -24.81 -0.93 -12.67
N GLY A 74 -24.24 -0.90 -13.90
CA GLY A 74 -23.43 0.21 -14.38
C GLY A 74 -24.19 1.53 -14.40
N ASN A 75 -25.40 1.52 -14.99
CA ASN A 75 -26.27 2.70 -15.05
C ASN A 75 -26.68 3.19 -13.65
N ALA A 76 -26.98 2.27 -12.73
CA ALA A 76 -27.31 2.61 -11.34
C ALA A 76 -26.11 3.26 -10.62
N LEU A 77 -24.87 2.77 -10.84
CA LEU A 77 -23.67 3.38 -10.29
C LEU A 77 -23.46 4.81 -10.81
N ILE A 78 -23.66 5.04 -12.10
CA ILE A 78 -23.57 6.40 -12.70
C ILE A 78 -24.59 7.32 -12.05
N ALA A 79 -25.86 6.89 -11.94
CA ALA A 79 -26.92 7.69 -11.34
C ALA A 79 -26.66 8.01 -9.86
N LEU A 80 -26.24 7.01 -9.08
CA LEU A 80 -25.88 7.20 -7.66
C LEU A 80 -24.63 8.06 -7.48
N GLY A 81 -23.66 7.94 -8.40
CA GLY A 81 -22.52 8.85 -8.45
C GLY A 81 -22.97 10.30 -8.62
N ARG A 82 -23.94 10.54 -9.49
CA ARG A 82 -24.51 11.86 -9.70
C ARG A 82 -25.26 12.40 -8.48
N VAL A 83 -26.05 11.56 -7.82
CA VAL A 83 -26.72 11.91 -6.54
C VAL A 83 -25.67 12.33 -5.50
N ARG A 84 -24.60 11.54 -5.35
CA ARG A 84 -23.50 11.86 -4.44
C ARG A 84 -22.85 13.20 -4.74
N ASP A 85 -22.57 13.50 -6.01
CA ASP A 85 -21.89 14.72 -6.44
C ASP A 85 -22.77 15.96 -6.20
N LEU A 86 -24.06 15.88 -6.46
CA LEU A 86 -25.02 16.95 -6.15
C LEU A 86 -25.23 17.11 -4.65
N SER A 87 -25.28 16.01 -3.89
CA SER A 87 -25.35 16.09 -2.42
C SER A 87 -24.10 16.74 -1.85
N GLY A 88 -22.91 16.44 -2.40
CA GLY A 88 -21.66 17.09 -2.01
C GLY A 88 -21.68 18.59 -2.26
N LEU A 89 -22.21 19.01 -3.41
CA LEU A 89 -22.35 20.43 -3.74
C LEU A 89 -23.29 21.16 -2.75
N GLU A 90 -24.46 20.60 -2.48
CA GLU A 90 -25.43 21.15 -1.53
C GLU A 90 -24.84 21.21 -0.10
N MET A 91 -24.18 20.15 0.34
CA MET A 91 -23.47 20.11 1.61
C MET A 91 -22.40 21.20 1.70
N SER A 92 -21.72 21.51 0.60
CA SER A 92 -20.65 22.52 0.58
C SER A 92 -21.20 23.94 0.79
N GLU A 93 -22.36 24.26 0.19
CA GLU A 93 -23.04 25.55 0.43
C GLU A 93 -23.38 25.72 1.93
N HIS A 94 -23.97 24.68 2.53
CA HIS A 94 -24.30 24.68 3.96
C HIS A 94 -23.05 24.73 4.85
N ALA A 95 -22.00 23.99 4.50
CA ALA A 95 -20.75 23.98 5.25
C ALA A 95 -20.09 25.37 5.29
N ALA A 96 -20.08 26.08 4.16
CA ALA A 96 -19.52 27.44 4.10
C ALA A 96 -20.32 28.44 4.93
N GLU A 97 -21.66 28.40 4.86
CA GLU A 97 -22.52 29.29 5.69
C GLU A 97 -22.37 28.97 7.18
N LEU A 98 -22.30 27.69 7.54
CA LEU A 98 -22.07 27.29 8.92
C LEU A 98 -20.69 27.72 9.41
N ASN A 99 -19.66 27.65 8.56
CA ASN A 99 -18.30 28.12 8.89
C ASN A 99 -18.25 29.63 9.13
N LYS A 100 -18.93 30.42 8.31
CA LYS A 100 -19.03 31.87 8.48
C LYS A 100 -19.74 32.28 9.78
N SER A 101 -20.70 31.48 10.22
CA SER A 101 -21.48 31.76 11.43
C SER A 101 -20.75 31.44 12.73
N GLU A 102 -19.68 30.65 12.67
CA GLU A 102 -18.94 30.11 13.82
C GLU A 102 -19.81 29.33 14.84
N ALA A 103 -21.06 29.06 14.53
CA ALA A 103 -22.03 28.44 15.44
C ALA A 103 -21.58 27.05 15.95
N CYS A 104 -20.74 26.34 15.19
CA CYS A 104 -20.20 25.06 15.62
C CYS A 104 -19.38 25.13 16.91
N VAL A 105 -18.74 26.27 17.17
CA VAL A 105 -17.98 26.50 18.41
C VAL A 105 -18.95 26.62 19.60
N ASP A 106 -20.07 27.32 19.43
CA ASP A 106 -21.10 27.43 20.45
C ASP A 106 -21.76 26.08 20.74
N TRP A 107 -21.78 25.16 19.77
CA TRP A 107 -22.27 23.79 19.93
C TRP A 107 -21.22 22.81 20.50
N GLY A 108 -20.04 23.32 20.89
CA GLY A 108 -18.98 22.55 21.55
C GLY A 108 -18.02 21.83 20.61
N SER A 109 -18.03 22.15 19.32
CA SER A 109 -17.03 21.63 18.37
C SER A 109 -15.85 22.57 18.23
N VAL A 110 -14.66 22.01 17.96
CA VAL A 110 -13.42 22.80 17.79
C VAL A 110 -13.46 23.64 16.51
N SER A 111 -14.12 23.15 15.48
CA SER A 111 -14.26 23.80 14.16
C SER A 111 -15.45 23.25 13.41
N THR A 112 -15.88 23.93 12.33
CA THR A 112 -16.90 23.42 11.41
C THR A 112 -16.47 22.11 10.74
N GLN A 113 -15.20 21.97 10.38
CA GLN A 113 -14.67 20.72 9.86
C GLN A 113 -14.82 19.57 10.86
N ASP A 114 -14.53 19.81 12.13
CA ASP A 114 -14.66 18.81 13.18
C ASP A 114 -16.14 18.45 13.44
N TRP A 115 -17.03 19.44 13.41
CA TRP A 115 -18.46 19.22 13.49
C TRP A 115 -18.98 18.33 12.35
N ILE A 116 -18.59 18.61 11.08
CA ILE A 116 -18.97 17.79 9.91
C ILE A 116 -18.46 16.35 10.07
N ARG A 117 -17.21 16.18 10.54
CA ARG A 117 -16.65 14.84 10.79
C ARG A 117 -17.49 14.00 11.73
N HIS A 118 -17.94 14.61 12.81
CA HIS A 118 -18.68 13.91 13.85
C HIS A 118 -20.18 13.76 13.51
N GLN A 119 -20.83 14.82 13.09
CA GLN A 119 -22.27 14.79 12.86
C GLN A 119 -22.68 14.17 11.51
N CYS A 120 -21.85 14.37 10.49
CA CYS A 120 -22.09 13.81 9.17
C CYS A 120 -21.28 12.52 8.89
N HIS A 121 -20.52 12.02 9.87
CA HIS A 121 -19.69 10.81 9.78
C HIS A 121 -18.72 10.84 8.58
N GLN A 122 -18.11 12.00 8.31
CA GLN A 122 -17.21 12.19 7.19
C GLN A 122 -15.73 12.05 7.61
N PRO A 123 -14.86 11.49 6.75
CA PRO A 123 -13.41 11.58 6.94
C PRO A 123 -12.94 13.04 6.93
N SER A 124 -11.83 13.34 7.62
CA SER A 124 -11.28 14.70 7.72
C SER A 124 -11.05 15.37 6.35
N GLY A 125 -10.51 14.64 5.38
CA GLY A 125 -10.31 15.14 4.02
C GLY A 125 -11.62 15.50 3.31
N ALA A 126 -12.65 14.65 3.43
CA ALA A 126 -13.95 14.93 2.81
C ALA A 126 -14.65 16.14 3.45
N ALA A 127 -14.54 16.29 4.77
CA ALA A 127 -15.07 17.48 5.46
C ALA A 127 -14.35 18.77 5.03
N ALA A 128 -13.02 18.71 4.83
CA ALA A 128 -12.25 19.82 4.29
C ALA A 128 -12.64 20.14 2.83
N ASP A 129 -12.87 19.12 1.99
CA ASP A 129 -13.28 19.31 0.61
C ASP A 129 -14.64 20.03 0.49
N LEU A 130 -15.59 19.73 1.39
CA LEU A 130 -16.87 20.45 1.46
C LEU A 130 -16.66 21.95 1.76
N LEU A 131 -15.79 22.28 2.70
CA LEU A 131 -15.48 23.66 3.05
C LEU A 131 -14.78 24.38 1.89
N HIS A 132 -13.76 23.78 1.28
CA HIS A 132 -13.05 24.38 0.15
C HIS A 132 -13.98 24.70 -1.02
N VAL A 133 -14.86 23.75 -1.40
CA VAL A 133 -15.84 23.98 -2.48
C VAL A 133 -16.81 25.07 -2.11
N GLY A 134 -17.34 25.06 -0.89
CA GLY A 134 -18.31 26.06 -0.43
C GLY A 134 -17.73 27.47 -0.34
N GLU A 135 -16.51 27.63 0.18
CA GLU A 135 -15.84 28.93 0.28
C GLU A 135 -15.47 29.51 -1.09
N GLN A 136 -15.18 28.65 -2.06
CA GLN A 136 -14.84 29.07 -3.42
C GLN A 136 -16.02 29.11 -4.38
N PHE A 137 -17.25 28.87 -3.91
CA PHE A 137 -18.45 28.77 -4.73
C PHE A 137 -18.65 29.97 -5.68
N ALA A 138 -18.49 31.18 -5.19
CA ALA A 138 -18.63 32.41 -5.96
C ALA A 138 -17.43 32.65 -6.92
N ASN A 139 -16.27 32.12 -6.61
CA ASN A 139 -15.04 32.32 -7.36
C ASN A 139 -14.84 31.33 -8.51
N LEU A 140 -15.61 30.23 -8.52
CA LEU A 140 -15.48 29.11 -9.47
C LEU A 140 -16.79 28.86 -10.24
N PRO A 141 -17.42 29.86 -10.88
CA PRO A 141 -18.75 29.70 -11.48
C PRO A 141 -18.80 28.66 -12.61
N LYS A 142 -17.74 28.51 -13.41
CA LYS A 142 -17.67 27.53 -14.49
C LYS A 142 -17.49 26.12 -13.96
N THR A 143 -16.64 25.94 -12.94
CA THR A 143 -16.41 24.65 -12.27
C THR A 143 -17.69 24.17 -11.57
N ILE A 144 -18.38 25.07 -10.84
CA ILE A 144 -19.67 24.78 -10.22
C ILE A 144 -20.74 24.46 -11.26
N GLY A 145 -20.77 25.19 -12.39
CA GLY A 145 -21.65 24.88 -13.52
C GLY A 145 -21.41 23.47 -14.07
N ALA A 146 -20.17 23.11 -14.35
CA ALA A 146 -19.80 21.79 -14.85
C ALA A 146 -20.09 20.65 -13.85
N LEU A 147 -19.99 20.93 -12.54
CA LEU A 147 -20.42 19.98 -11.51
C LEU A 147 -21.96 19.84 -11.50
N ARG A 148 -22.70 20.92 -11.63
CA ARG A 148 -24.17 20.92 -11.68
C ARG A 148 -24.73 20.20 -12.91
N ASP A 149 -24.09 20.30 -14.05
CA ASP A 149 -24.51 19.62 -15.27
C ASP A 149 -23.98 18.18 -15.39
N GLY A 150 -23.02 17.79 -14.53
CA GLY A 150 -22.47 16.44 -14.46
C GLY A 150 -21.31 16.20 -15.41
N SER A 151 -20.76 17.23 -16.02
CA SER A 151 -19.54 17.13 -16.85
C SER A 151 -18.30 16.77 -16.04
N ILE A 152 -18.28 17.14 -14.75
CA ILE A 152 -17.28 16.73 -13.77
C ILE A 152 -17.92 16.22 -12.48
N GLY A 153 -17.22 15.40 -11.71
CA GLY A 153 -17.66 14.96 -10.38
C GLY A 153 -17.17 15.88 -9.25
N PHE A 154 -17.76 15.73 -8.06
CA PHE A 154 -17.42 16.52 -6.87
C PHE A 154 -15.92 16.50 -6.54
N ALA A 155 -15.25 15.36 -6.67
CA ALA A 155 -13.82 15.24 -6.42
C ALA A 155 -12.96 16.12 -7.35
N HIS A 156 -13.39 16.35 -8.60
CA HIS A 156 -12.71 17.30 -9.48
C HIS A 156 -12.87 18.73 -8.99
N ALA A 157 -14.10 19.12 -8.63
CA ALA A 157 -14.39 20.45 -8.10
C ALA A 157 -13.64 20.73 -6.80
N ALA A 158 -13.54 19.76 -5.91
CA ALA A 158 -12.81 19.87 -4.65
C ALA A 158 -11.28 20.12 -4.87
N ILE A 159 -10.67 19.44 -5.85
CA ILE A 159 -9.27 19.71 -6.21
C ILE A 159 -9.11 21.14 -6.72
N ILE A 160 -9.97 21.59 -7.63
CA ILE A 160 -9.90 22.94 -8.19
C ILE A 160 -10.09 23.99 -7.07
N ALA A 161 -11.08 23.80 -6.20
CA ALA A 161 -11.38 24.70 -5.10
C ALA A 161 -10.22 24.81 -4.10
N ARG A 162 -9.60 23.70 -3.72
CA ARG A 162 -8.42 23.67 -2.84
C ARG A 162 -7.26 24.47 -3.42
N HIS A 163 -6.98 24.33 -4.73
CA HIS A 163 -5.90 25.05 -5.38
C HIS A 163 -6.25 26.52 -5.60
N ALA A 164 -7.52 26.85 -5.89
CA ALA A 164 -7.97 28.23 -5.94
C ALA A 164 -7.74 28.94 -4.61
N GLN A 165 -8.04 28.27 -3.49
CA GLN A 165 -7.82 28.81 -2.16
C GLN A 165 -6.32 29.00 -1.86
N ALA A 166 -5.49 28.00 -2.15
CA ALA A 166 -4.04 28.07 -1.92
C ALA A 166 -3.39 29.21 -2.72
N ILE A 167 -3.75 29.39 -4.00
CA ILE A 167 -3.24 30.46 -4.85
C ILE A 167 -3.75 31.83 -4.40
N THR A 168 -5.00 31.95 -3.96
CA THR A 168 -5.57 33.22 -3.48
C THR A 168 -4.95 33.69 -2.16
N HIS A 169 -4.45 32.77 -1.33
CA HIS A 169 -3.77 33.07 -0.07
C HIS A 169 -2.25 33.25 -0.23
N SER A 170 -1.70 32.93 -1.40
CA SER A 170 -0.29 33.23 -1.70
C SER A 170 -0.12 34.72 -1.99
N ASP A 171 1.10 35.25 -1.83
CA ASP A 171 1.46 36.61 -2.21
C ASP A 171 1.40 36.85 -3.74
N SER A 172 0.82 35.91 -4.48
CA SER A 172 0.63 36.01 -5.93
C SER A 172 -0.34 37.14 -6.28
N ALA A 173 0.11 38.07 -7.11
CA ALA A 173 -0.67 39.20 -7.56
C ALA A 173 -1.74 38.86 -8.61
N GLU A 174 -1.76 37.63 -9.14
CA GLU A 174 -2.67 37.25 -10.21
C GLU A 174 -3.90 36.50 -9.65
N PRO A 175 -5.12 36.85 -10.09
CA PRO A 175 -6.33 36.13 -9.71
C PRO A 175 -6.29 34.70 -10.29
N PHE A 176 -6.88 33.76 -9.54
CA PHE A 176 -6.98 32.37 -9.99
C PHE A 176 -7.85 32.25 -11.24
N ASP A 177 -7.30 31.69 -12.33
CA ASP A 177 -8.07 31.32 -13.52
C ASP A 177 -8.49 29.84 -13.46
N GLU A 178 -9.79 29.61 -13.34
CA GLU A 178 -10.35 28.24 -13.29
C GLU A 178 -10.32 27.50 -14.65
N ALA A 179 -10.22 28.22 -15.78
CA ALA A 179 -10.43 27.65 -17.10
C ALA A 179 -9.42 26.53 -17.47
N PRO A 180 -8.11 26.64 -17.24
CA PRO A 180 -7.16 25.56 -17.50
C PRO A 180 -7.40 24.33 -16.64
N PHE A 181 -7.78 24.51 -15.38
CA PHE A 181 -8.08 23.43 -14.45
C PHE A 181 -9.37 22.70 -14.83
N LEU A 182 -10.40 23.45 -15.21
CA LEU A 182 -11.65 22.87 -15.69
C LEU A 182 -11.43 22.07 -16.98
N LYS A 183 -10.64 22.59 -17.92
CA LYS A 183 -10.27 21.84 -19.12
C LYS A 183 -9.56 20.53 -18.76
N ALA A 184 -8.58 20.56 -17.86
CA ALA A 184 -7.90 19.37 -17.40
C ALA A 184 -8.86 18.38 -16.69
N ALA A 185 -9.85 18.88 -15.94
CA ALA A 185 -10.85 18.06 -15.27
C ALA A 185 -11.79 17.34 -16.27
N LEU A 186 -12.15 17.99 -17.36
CA LEU A 186 -12.98 17.42 -18.41
C LEU A 186 -12.27 16.34 -19.24
N GLU A 187 -10.96 16.45 -19.37
CA GLU A 187 -10.14 15.60 -20.24
C GLU A 187 -9.41 14.48 -19.47
N SER A 188 -9.45 14.46 -18.11
CA SER A 188 -8.63 13.55 -17.35
C SER A 188 -9.29 13.05 -16.05
N SER A 189 -8.71 11.98 -15.48
CA SER A 189 -9.13 11.45 -14.19
C SER A 189 -8.77 12.40 -13.04
N VAL A 190 -9.44 12.22 -11.89
CA VAL A 190 -9.18 12.94 -10.63
C VAL A 190 -7.68 12.95 -10.27
N SER A 191 -7.00 11.82 -10.41
CA SER A 191 -5.57 11.70 -10.10
C SER A 191 -4.67 12.51 -11.05
N ARG A 192 -5.03 12.57 -12.36
CA ARG A 192 -4.29 13.40 -13.33
C ARG A 192 -4.53 14.88 -13.11
N LEU A 193 -5.76 15.27 -12.78
CA LEU A 193 -6.08 16.64 -12.42
C LEU A 193 -5.30 17.06 -11.17
N TRP A 194 -5.23 16.20 -10.13
CA TRP A 194 -4.42 16.46 -8.95
C TRP A 194 -2.96 16.75 -9.32
N TYR A 195 -2.36 15.89 -10.16
CA TYR A 195 -0.99 16.08 -10.60
C TYR A 195 -0.80 17.38 -11.40
N TYR A 196 -1.73 17.70 -12.29
CA TYR A 196 -1.74 18.98 -13.02
C TYR A 196 -1.80 20.18 -12.07
N SER A 197 -2.69 20.11 -11.08
CA SER A 197 -2.90 21.17 -10.10
C SER A 197 -1.66 21.41 -9.23
N MET A 198 -0.97 20.36 -8.83
CA MET A 198 0.30 20.47 -8.11
C MET A 198 1.37 21.24 -8.93
N HIS A 199 1.50 20.92 -10.22
CA HIS A 199 2.41 21.67 -11.09
C HIS A 199 2.01 23.13 -11.29
N ALA A 200 0.72 23.41 -11.34
CA ALA A 200 0.23 24.79 -11.43
C ALA A 200 0.53 25.57 -10.14
N TRP A 201 0.34 24.96 -8.98
CA TRP A 201 0.67 25.55 -7.69
C TRP A 201 2.17 25.84 -7.56
N HIS A 202 3.04 24.88 -7.90
CA HIS A 202 4.49 25.10 -7.92
C HIS A 202 4.92 26.31 -8.78
N ARG A 203 4.18 26.63 -9.84
CA ARG A 203 4.45 27.81 -10.68
C ARG A 203 3.94 29.10 -10.08
N ALA A 204 2.79 29.04 -9.38
CA ALA A 204 2.15 30.20 -8.80
C ALA A 204 2.81 30.64 -7.47
N ASP A 205 3.24 29.68 -6.66
CA ASP A 205 3.80 29.93 -5.33
C ASP A 205 4.96 28.94 -5.04
N PRO A 206 6.12 29.13 -5.65
CA PRO A 206 7.27 28.22 -5.46
C PRO A 206 7.82 28.29 -4.02
N ASP A 207 7.73 29.44 -3.34
CA ASP A 207 8.23 29.62 -1.98
C ASP A 207 7.31 28.94 -0.97
N GLY A 208 5.99 29.10 -1.09
CA GLY A 208 5.01 28.40 -0.25
C GLY A 208 5.09 26.88 -0.38
N VAL A 209 5.29 26.39 -1.61
CA VAL A 209 5.54 24.95 -1.83
C VAL A 209 6.83 24.48 -1.17
N ALA A 210 7.90 25.29 -1.24
CA ALA A 210 9.17 24.95 -0.59
C ALA A 210 9.03 24.93 0.94
N ASP A 211 8.21 25.81 1.50
CA ASP A 211 7.91 25.84 2.93
C ASP A 211 7.12 24.62 3.38
N GLU A 212 6.06 24.25 2.65
CA GLU A 212 5.30 23.03 2.93
C GLU A 212 6.17 21.78 2.84
N GLN A 213 7.06 21.70 1.84
CA GLN A 213 8.01 20.60 1.73
C GLN A 213 8.99 20.55 2.90
N ARG A 214 9.46 21.70 3.40
CA ARG A 214 10.30 21.79 4.61
C ARG A 214 9.54 21.33 5.86
N GLU A 215 8.29 21.74 6.01
CA GLU A 215 7.44 21.28 7.10
C GLU A 215 7.18 19.77 7.02
N ALA A 216 6.89 19.23 5.83
CA ALA A 216 6.72 17.80 5.62
C ALA A 216 8.00 17.03 5.98
N ALA A 217 9.17 17.57 5.61
CA ALA A 217 10.45 17.00 5.98
C ALA A 217 10.71 17.08 7.50
N ALA A 218 10.28 18.14 8.16
CA ALA A 218 10.39 18.27 9.61
C ALA A 218 9.47 17.32 10.39
N ARG A 219 8.34 16.91 9.81
CA ARG A 219 7.42 15.92 10.41
C ARG A 219 7.86 14.49 10.23
N ARG A 220 8.94 14.21 9.47
CA ARG A 220 9.43 12.83 9.28
C ARG A 220 9.73 12.16 10.60
N TYR A 221 9.27 10.94 10.74
CA TYR A 221 9.68 10.07 11.85
C TYR A 221 9.70 8.61 11.41
N LEU A 222 10.50 7.82 12.11
CA LEU A 222 10.48 6.36 12.05
C LEU A 222 10.52 5.84 13.48
N ARG A 223 9.50 5.10 13.88
CA ARG A 223 9.41 4.46 15.18
C ARG A 223 9.60 2.96 15.03
N LEU A 224 10.53 2.42 15.79
CA LEU A 224 10.76 0.99 15.94
C LEU A 224 10.28 0.63 17.35
N THR A 225 9.37 -0.34 17.46
CA THR A 225 8.81 -0.75 18.76
C THR A 225 8.83 -2.28 18.82
N ASP A 226 9.44 -2.80 19.88
CA ASP A 226 9.49 -4.25 20.13
C ASP A 226 8.21 -4.71 20.80
N GLY A 227 7.60 -5.77 20.28
CA GLY A 227 6.48 -6.49 20.90
C GLY A 227 6.99 -7.53 21.92
N ASP A 228 6.15 -7.91 22.85
CA ASP A 228 6.46 -8.91 23.88
C ASP A 228 6.75 -10.31 23.29
N ASP A 229 6.30 -10.54 22.06
CA ASP A 229 6.52 -11.76 21.27
C ASP A 229 7.82 -11.68 20.41
N GLY A 230 8.59 -10.62 20.54
CA GLY A 230 9.80 -10.36 19.73
C GLY A 230 9.53 -9.79 18.33
N THR A 231 8.28 -9.45 18.01
CA THR A 231 7.92 -8.80 16.74
C THR A 231 8.39 -7.34 16.75
N LEU A 232 9.11 -6.91 15.70
CA LEU A 232 9.47 -5.51 15.50
C LEU A 232 8.37 -4.80 14.70
N TYR A 233 7.68 -3.86 15.35
CA TYR A 233 6.71 -2.98 14.70
C TYR A 233 7.40 -1.75 14.15
N VAL A 234 7.20 -1.48 12.87
CA VAL A 234 7.79 -0.34 12.15
C VAL A 234 6.67 0.61 11.71
N LYS A 235 6.69 1.85 12.22
CA LYS A 235 5.74 2.89 11.84
C LYS A 235 6.47 4.20 11.56
N GLY A 236 6.19 4.81 10.41
CA GLY A 236 6.86 6.05 10.04
C GLY A 236 6.08 6.89 9.05
N GLU A 237 6.50 8.14 8.94
CA GLU A 237 6.01 9.11 7.97
C GLU A 237 7.21 9.75 7.27
N PHE A 238 7.15 9.84 5.95
CA PHE A 238 8.20 10.35 5.11
C PHE A 238 7.62 11.34 4.12
N ASP A 239 8.33 12.43 3.88
CA ASP A 239 7.98 13.36 2.80
C ASP A 239 8.08 12.69 1.42
N SER A 240 7.62 13.40 0.40
CA SER A 240 7.52 12.90 -0.97
C SER A 240 8.88 12.39 -1.53
N ALA A 241 9.96 13.13 -1.32
CA ALA A 241 11.28 12.78 -1.84
C ALA A 241 11.88 11.57 -1.12
N ALA A 242 11.81 11.54 0.23
CA ALA A 242 12.25 10.42 1.02
C ALA A 242 11.41 9.16 0.74
N GLY A 243 10.10 9.31 0.60
CA GLY A 243 9.20 8.22 0.23
C GLY A 243 9.52 7.64 -1.15
N ALA A 244 9.81 8.49 -2.14
CA ALA A 244 10.24 8.06 -3.46
C ALA A 244 11.57 7.28 -3.41
N THR A 245 12.54 7.77 -2.63
CA THR A 245 13.84 7.10 -2.44
C THR A 245 13.67 5.70 -1.84
N ILE A 246 12.86 5.57 -0.78
CA ILE A 246 12.58 4.29 -0.12
C ILE A 246 11.90 3.33 -1.11
N ARG A 247 10.86 3.80 -1.82
CA ARG A 247 10.15 2.97 -2.81
C ARG A 247 11.07 2.50 -3.93
N THR A 248 11.90 3.39 -4.48
CA THR A 248 12.87 3.04 -5.52
C THR A 248 13.86 1.98 -5.06
N ALA A 249 14.26 2.00 -3.79
CA ALA A 249 15.16 0.99 -3.24
C ALA A 249 14.46 -0.36 -3.00
N LEU A 250 13.20 -0.36 -2.59
CA LEU A 250 12.44 -1.58 -2.26
C LEU A 250 11.81 -2.25 -3.47
N GLU A 251 11.32 -1.49 -4.46
CA GLU A 251 10.56 -2.02 -5.60
C GLU A 251 11.27 -3.16 -6.36
N PRO A 252 12.57 -3.07 -6.70
CA PRO A 252 13.27 -4.17 -7.37
C PRO A 252 13.38 -5.43 -6.52
N LEU A 253 13.45 -5.27 -5.19
CA LEU A 253 13.56 -6.37 -4.23
C LEU A 253 12.21 -7.01 -3.93
N ALA A 254 11.11 -6.26 -4.06
CA ALA A 254 9.76 -6.70 -3.77
C ALA A 254 9.05 -7.37 -4.98
N GLN A 255 9.75 -7.60 -6.08
CA GLN A 255 9.19 -8.34 -7.22
C GLN A 255 8.96 -9.82 -6.88
N PRO A 256 7.95 -10.46 -7.48
CA PRO A 256 7.75 -11.90 -7.30
C PRO A 256 9.00 -12.71 -7.69
N HIS A 257 9.28 -13.78 -6.96
CA HIS A 257 10.43 -14.67 -7.19
C HIS A 257 10.09 -15.85 -8.11
N GLY A 258 9.36 -15.63 -9.20
CA GLY A 258 8.87 -16.63 -10.14
C GLY A 258 7.38 -16.92 -9.99
N ASP A 259 6.84 -17.79 -10.85
CA ASP A 259 5.38 -18.07 -10.94
C ASP A 259 4.80 -18.72 -9.68
N GLY A 260 5.63 -19.32 -8.82
CA GLY A 260 5.21 -19.97 -7.58
C GLY A 260 5.26 -19.05 -6.33
N ASP A 261 5.54 -17.75 -6.47
CA ASP A 261 5.58 -16.83 -5.35
C ASP A 261 4.17 -16.25 -5.08
N ASP A 262 3.47 -16.87 -4.15
CA ASP A 262 2.10 -16.52 -3.73
C ASP A 262 2.02 -15.42 -2.64
N ARG A 263 3.19 -14.90 -2.18
CA ARG A 263 3.23 -13.84 -1.17
C ARG A 263 2.56 -12.55 -1.66
N GLY A 264 1.69 -11.97 -0.84
CA GLY A 264 1.12 -10.64 -1.08
C GLY A 264 2.20 -9.55 -1.16
N ARG A 265 1.87 -8.42 -1.78
CA ARG A 265 2.80 -7.28 -1.95
C ARG A 265 3.37 -6.77 -0.63
N GLU A 266 2.55 -6.73 0.42
CA GLU A 266 2.96 -6.25 1.76
C GLU A 266 4.02 -7.15 2.36
N HIS A 267 3.87 -8.47 2.23
CA HIS A 267 4.85 -9.45 2.68
C HIS A 267 6.17 -9.28 1.90
N ARG A 268 6.10 -9.17 0.58
CA ARG A 268 7.31 -8.94 -0.24
C ARG A 268 8.02 -7.63 0.09
N ASN A 269 7.28 -6.57 0.44
CA ASN A 269 7.88 -5.31 0.89
C ASN A 269 8.62 -5.46 2.23
N ALA A 270 8.07 -6.24 3.17
CA ALA A 270 8.73 -6.53 4.44
C ALA A 270 10.04 -7.32 4.22
N ASP A 271 9.98 -8.37 3.40
CA ASP A 271 11.16 -9.17 3.03
C ASP A 271 12.22 -8.31 2.30
N ALA A 272 11.78 -7.43 1.39
CA ALA A 272 12.66 -6.51 0.68
C ALA A 272 13.40 -5.54 1.62
N LEU A 273 12.73 -5.06 2.67
CA LEU A 273 13.37 -4.21 3.68
C LEU A 273 14.45 -4.98 4.45
N VAL A 274 14.16 -6.21 4.86
CA VAL A 274 15.12 -7.08 5.56
C VAL A 274 16.32 -7.40 4.65
N GLU A 275 16.06 -7.72 3.37
CA GLU A 275 17.08 -8.01 2.37
C GLU A 275 17.99 -6.80 2.13
N LEU A 276 17.41 -5.59 1.98
CA LEU A 276 18.15 -4.35 1.83
C LEU A 276 19.05 -4.07 3.04
N ALA A 277 18.50 -4.22 4.26
CA ALA A 277 19.26 -4.03 5.49
C ALA A 277 20.42 -5.04 5.61
N GLY A 278 20.16 -6.33 5.31
CA GLY A 278 21.19 -7.37 5.27
C GLY A 278 22.31 -7.04 4.27
N HIS A 279 21.94 -6.65 3.05
CA HIS A 279 22.90 -6.25 2.01
C HIS A 279 23.78 -5.07 2.44
N CYS A 280 23.21 -4.06 3.10
CA CYS A 280 23.96 -2.93 3.62
C CYS A 280 24.97 -3.35 4.71
N LEU A 281 24.61 -4.30 5.56
CA LEU A 281 25.51 -4.87 6.58
C LEU A 281 26.66 -5.68 5.93
N ASP A 282 26.33 -6.54 4.98
CA ASP A 282 27.29 -7.45 4.32
C ASP A 282 28.32 -6.68 3.45
N THR A 283 27.85 -5.64 2.76
CA THR A 283 28.72 -4.79 1.92
C THR A 283 29.46 -3.71 2.71
N ALA A 284 29.22 -3.62 4.02
CA ALA A 284 29.77 -2.57 4.87
C ALA A 284 29.41 -1.14 4.38
N ALA A 285 28.23 -0.99 3.79
CA ALA A 285 27.70 0.31 3.36
C ALA A 285 27.25 1.19 4.54
N VAL A 286 27.13 0.61 5.75
CA VAL A 286 26.81 1.35 6.98
C VAL A 286 28.06 1.84 7.68
N PRO A 287 28.01 3.01 8.35
CA PRO A 287 29.15 3.55 9.09
C PRO A 287 29.64 2.61 10.18
N GLN A 288 30.97 2.56 10.38
CA GLN A 288 31.58 1.84 11.52
C GLN A 288 31.38 2.61 12.82
N HIS A 289 31.07 1.90 13.88
CA HIS A 289 31.04 2.44 15.24
C HIS A 289 32.16 1.83 16.08
N GLY A 290 33.01 2.69 16.69
CA GLY A 290 34.15 2.20 17.50
C GLY A 290 35.14 1.32 16.73
N SER A 291 35.37 1.58 15.45
CA SER A 291 36.20 0.77 14.54
C SER A 291 35.69 -0.67 14.30
N VAL A 292 34.46 -0.96 14.70
CA VAL A 292 33.78 -2.24 14.44
C VAL A 292 32.69 -2.04 13.43
N ARG A 293 32.59 -2.92 12.41
CA ARG A 293 31.52 -2.93 11.48
C ARG A 293 30.23 -3.43 12.18
N PRO A 294 29.08 -2.81 12.00
CA PRO A 294 27.82 -3.36 12.48
C PRO A 294 27.58 -4.73 11.86
N HIS A 295 27.21 -5.71 12.67
CA HIS A 295 26.83 -7.05 12.21
C HIS A 295 25.87 -7.68 13.23
N VAL A 296 25.07 -8.61 12.74
CA VAL A 296 24.20 -9.42 13.59
C VAL A 296 25.05 -10.49 14.29
N GLN A 297 25.04 -10.49 15.62
CA GLN A 297 25.74 -11.47 16.42
C GLN A 297 24.77 -12.46 17.04
N VAL A 298 25.02 -13.76 16.85
CA VAL A 298 24.25 -14.85 17.44
C VAL A 298 25.18 -15.68 18.33
N THR A 299 24.80 -15.87 19.59
CA THR A 299 25.45 -16.75 20.52
C THR A 299 24.65 -18.04 20.66
N THR A 300 25.28 -19.19 20.48
CA THR A 300 24.59 -20.48 20.49
C THR A 300 25.53 -21.62 20.92
N THR A 301 24.93 -22.74 21.34
CA THR A 301 25.70 -23.95 21.60
C THR A 301 25.92 -24.76 20.32
N LEU A 302 26.87 -25.69 20.37
CA LEU A 302 27.12 -26.61 19.26
C LEU A 302 25.90 -27.53 19.02
N GLU A 303 25.28 -27.97 20.10
CA GLU A 303 24.08 -28.83 20.07
C GLU A 303 22.93 -28.13 19.36
N THR A 304 22.71 -26.85 19.64
CA THR A 304 21.70 -26.03 18.95
C THR A 304 22.02 -25.87 17.46
N LEU A 305 23.26 -25.58 17.14
CA LEU A 305 23.71 -25.46 15.75
C LEU A 305 23.55 -26.80 15.00
N GLN A 306 23.73 -27.93 15.66
CA GLN A 306 23.44 -29.27 15.10
C GLN A 306 21.99 -29.63 15.06
N GLY A 307 21.09 -28.86 15.70
CA GLY A 307 19.67 -29.12 15.75
C GLY A 307 19.28 -30.30 16.64
N LEU A 308 20.06 -30.59 17.69
CA LEU A 308 19.79 -31.71 18.61
C LEU A 308 18.56 -31.42 19.45
N ILE A 309 17.70 -32.44 19.64
CA ILE A 309 16.50 -32.35 20.48
C ILE A 309 16.90 -32.02 21.93
N GLY A 310 16.27 -31.01 22.53
CA GLY A 310 16.54 -30.57 23.89
C GLY A 310 17.72 -29.57 24.02
N ALA A 311 18.37 -29.20 22.91
CA ALA A 311 19.35 -28.12 22.88
C ALA A 311 18.70 -26.77 23.23
N PRO A 312 19.44 -25.85 23.91
CA PRO A 312 18.94 -24.51 24.22
C PRO A 312 18.67 -23.70 22.95
N ALA A 313 17.87 -22.62 23.05
CA ALA A 313 17.71 -21.66 21.95
C ALA A 313 19.00 -20.87 21.70
N GLY A 314 19.15 -20.30 20.50
CA GLY A 314 20.20 -19.33 20.20
C GLY A 314 19.81 -17.94 20.73
N GLU A 315 20.79 -17.16 21.15
CA GLU A 315 20.62 -15.79 21.63
C GLU A 315 21.13 -14.80 20.58
N MET A 316 20.34 -13.79 20.29
CA MET A 316 20.67 -12.72 19.37
C MET A 316 20.37 -11.36 20.03
N ALA A 317 21.27 -10.38 19.87
CA ALA A 317 21.02 -9.05 20.39
C ALA A 317 19.75 -8.44 19.76
N LEU A 318 18.99 -7.69 20.56
CA LEU A 318 17.74 -7.03 20.14
C LEU A 318 16.65 -8.02 19.66
N SER A 319 16.64 -9.24 20.15
CA SER A 319 15.65 -10.26 19.80
C SER A 319 15.36 -11.19 20.98
N LEU A 320 14.22 -11.88 20.92
CA LEU A 320 13.97 -13.05 21.76
C LEU A 320 14.86 -14.24 21.33
N PRO A 321 14.97 -15.29 22.19
CA PRO A 321 15.68 -16.50 21.83
C PRO A 321 15.16 -17.10 20.51
N ILE A 322 16.08 -17.44 19.61
CA ILE A 322 15.79 -17.93 18.25
C ILE A 322 15.92 -19.45 18.13
N SER A 323 15.18 -20.03 17.21
CA SER A 323 15.15 -21.47 16.97
C SER A 323 16.47 -22.00 16.41
N ALA A 324 16.74 -23.29 16.58
CA ALA A 324 17.89 -23.96 15.96
C ALA A 324 17.90 -23.82 14.42
N LYS A 325 16.72 -23.81 13.77
CA LYS A 325 16.59 -23.61 12.31
C LYS A 325 17.04 -22.20 11.89
N THR A 326 16.62 -21.18 12.63
CA THR A 326 17.05 -19.79 12.41
C THR A 326 18.55 -19.65 12.63
N VAL A 327 19.10 -20.26 13.70
CA VAL A 327 20.55 -20.32 13.95
C VAL A 327 21.28 -20.96 12.77
N GLN A 328 20.80 -22.10 12.25
CA GLN A 328 21.39 -22.79 11.11
C GLN A 328 21.35 -21.94 9.84
N ARG A 329 20.23 -21.25 9.57
CA ARG A 329 20.09 -20.34 8.42
C ARG A 329 21.11 -19.21 8.49
N ILE A 330 21.17 -18.49 9.61
CA ILE A 330 22.14 -17.38 9.82
C ILE A 330 23.57 -17.91 9.72
N ALA A 331 23.82 -19.06 10.34
CA ALA A 331 25.11 -19.68 10.29
C ALA A 331 25.54 -20.15 8.89
N CYS A 332 24.67 -20.30 7.92
CA CYS A 332 24.99 -20.83 6.58
C CYS A 332 26.00 -19.96 5.82
N ASP A 333 25.89 -18.63 5.95
CA ASP A 333 26.80 -17.66 5.30
C ASP A 333 27.40 -16.66 6.32
N SER A 334 27.79 -17.14 7.49
CA SER A 334 28.36 -16.34 8.59
C SER A 334 29.72 -16.80 9.05
N SER A 335 30.51 -15.88 9.62
CA SER A 335 31.71 -16.22 10.35
C SER A 335 31.35 -16.86 11.68
N VAL A 336 31.84 -18.05 11.95
CA VAL A 336 31.69 -18.74 13.24
C VAL A 336 32.96 -18.61 14.07
N THR A 337 32.82 -18.13 15.29
CA THR A 337 33.89 -18.06 16.27
C THR A 337 33.55 -18.97 17.45
N ARG A 338 34.44 -19.89 17.79
CA ARG A 338 34.29 -20.71 18.99
C ARG A 338 34.77 -19.92 20.22
N VAL A 339 33.92 -19.89 21.23
CA VAL A 339 34.26 -19.31 22.54
C VAL A 339 34.10 -20.39 23.59
N LEU A 340 35.14 -20.65 24.34
CA LEU A 340 35.13 -21.56 25.52
C LEU A 340 34.94 -20.70 26.76
N LEU A 341 33.87 -20.99 27.51
CA LEU A 341 33.58 -20.34 28.78
C LEU A 341 34.03 -21.27 29.92
N GLY A 342 34.63 -20.70 30.93
CA GLY A 342 34.91 -21.38 32.19
C GLY A 342 33.63 -21.54 33.04
N THR A 343 33.73 -22.23 34.15
CA THR A 343 32.60 -22.47 35.09
C THR A 343 32.01 -21.17 35.67
N ASP A 344 32.81 -20.10 35.66
CA ASP A 344 32.41 -18.75 36.09
C ASP A 344 31.96 -17.84 34.94
N SER A 345 31.67 -18.43 33.75
CA SER A 345 31.31 -17.73 32.51
C SER A 345 32.42 -16.82 31.97
N ALA A 346 33.66 -16.96 32.46
CA ALA A 346 34.80 -16.24 31.90
C ALA A 346 35.25 -16.88 30.57
N VAL A 347 35.60 -16.03 29.58
CA VAL A 347 36.13 -16.51 28.30
C VAL A 347 37.53 -17.10 28.50
N VAL A 348 37.66 -18.42 28.29
CA VAL A 348 38.90 -19.16 28.43
C VAL A 348 39.69 -19.24 27.12
N ASP A 349 39.00 -19.39 26.01
CA ASP A 349 39.60 -19.44 24.66
C ASP A 349 38.62 -18.93 23.61
N ALA A 350 39.10 -18.26 22.57
CA ALA A 350 38.35 -17.83 21.41
C ALA A 350 39.09 -18.27 20.14
N GLY A 351 38.67 -19.38 19.56
CA GLY A 351 39.23 -19.93 18.32
C GLY A 351 38.36 -19.64 17.10
N ARG A 352 38.97 -19.34 15.96
CA ARG A 352 38.25 -19.20 14.67
C ARG A 352 38.07 -20.54 13.99
N ALA A 353 36.83 -20.94 13.72
CA ALA A 353 36.55 -22.03 12.79
C ALA A 353 36.41 -21.46 11.35
N LYS A 354 37.19 -22.01 10.40
CA LYS A 354 37.06 -21.66 8.97
C LYS A 354 35.82 -22.29 8.40
N ARG A 355 34.71 -21.54 8.36
CA ARG A 355 33.48 -21.96 7.76
C ARG A 355 33.04 -21.07 6.60
N VAL A 356 33.44 -19.82 6.57
CA VAL A 356 33.13 -18.86 5.55
C VAL A 356 33.64 -19.33 4.20
N VAL A 357 32.78 -19.29 3.21
CA VAL A 357 33.17 -19.43 1.81
C VAL A 357 34.28 -18.41 1.52
N SER A 358 35.46 -18.87 1.15
CA SER A 358 36.56 -17.94 0.85
C SER A 358 36.15 -17.01 -0.30
N GLY A 359 36.67 -15.79 -0.31
CA GLY A 359 36.40 -14.85 -1.42
C GLY A 359 36.72 -15.44 -2.81
N GLY A 360 37.64 -16.41 -2.87
CA GLY A 360 37.89 -17.19 -4.08
C GLY A 360 36.76 -18.14 -4.42
N SER A 361 36.29 -18.94 -3.45
CA SER A 361 35.17 -19.86 -3.64
C SER A 361 33.85 -19.12 -3.93
N ARG A 362 33.66 -17.94 -3.29
CA ARG A 362 32.48 -17.09 -3.57
C ARG A 362 32.50 -16.61 -5.03
N ARG A 363 33.60 -16.12 -5.55
CA ARG A 363 33.72 -15.72 -6.96
C ARG A 363 33.45 -16.87 -7.94
N LEU A 364 33.87 -18.10 -7.56
CA LEU A 364 33.57 -19.28 -8.37
C LEU A 364 32.06 -19.64 -8.33
N LEU A 365 31.41 -19.52 -7.17
CA LEU A 365 29.96 -19.66 -7.03
C LEU A 365 29.21 -18.62 -7.87
N ASP A 366 29.60 -17.34 -7.78
CA ASP A 366 29.01 -16.26 -8.55
C ASP A 366 29.12 -16.49 -10.06
N ALA A 367 30.29 -16.95 -10.52
CA ALA A 367 30.54 -17.26 -11.92
C ALA A 367 29.75 -18.48 -12.43
N ARG A 368 29.61 -19.53 -11.59
CA ARG A 368 28.89 -20.74 -11.91
C ARG A 368 27.37 -20.53 -11.90
N ASP A 369 26.84 -19.94 -10.83
CA ASP A 369 25.42 -19.87 -10.56
C ASP A 369 24.75 -18.64 -11.18
N LYS A 370 25.46 -17.49 -11.25
CA LYS A 370 25.03 -16.18 -11.80
C LYS A 370 23.82 -15.56 -11.09
N HIS A 371 22.90 -16.37 -10.59
CA HIS A 371 21.68 -16.01 -9.87
C HIS A 371 21.32 -17.07 -8.82
N CYS A 372 20.28 -16.83 -8.06
CA CYS A 372 19.71 -17.83 -7.16
C CYS A 372 19.42 -19.12 -7.91
N ARG A 373 19.81 -20.26 -7.33
CA ARG A 373 19.70 -21.61 -7.96
C ARG A 373 18.32 -22.27 -7.73
N TRP A 374 17.42 -21.59 -7.05
CA TRP A 374 16.04 -22.06 -6.94
C TRP A 374 15.39 -22.09 -8.32
N PRO A 375 14.62 -23.13 -8.67
CA PRO A 375 13.95 -23.23 -9.97
C PRO A 375 13.07 -22.00 -10.25
N GLY A 376 13.30 -21.34 -11.39
CA GLY A 376 12.54 -20.15 -11.82
C GLY A 376 12.93 -18.82 -11.16
N CYS A 377 13.93 -18.78 -10.27
CA CYS A 377 14.36 -17.54 -9.63
C CYS A 377 15.55 -16.91 -10.38
N GLU A 378 15.41 -15.63 -10.76
CA GLU A 378 16.42 -14.85 -11.47
C GLU A 378 17.15 -13.83 -10.59
N ARG A 379 17.02 -13.93 -9.24
CA ARG A 379 17.68 -13.01 -8.32
C ARG A 379 19.20 -13.07 -8.51
N PRO A 380 19.88 -11.94 -8.78
CA PRO A 380 21.33 -11.93 -9.07
C PRO A 380 22.19 -12.52 -7.95
N ALA A 381 23.36 -13.06 -8.29
CA ALA A 381 24.31 -13.59 -7.33
C ALA A 381 24.69 -12.58 -6.23
N SER A 382 24.78 -11.29 -6.56
CA SER A 382 25.08 -10.20 -5.59
C SER A 382 24.04 -10.06 -4.47
N TRP A 383 22.83 -10.58 -4.68
CA TRP A 383 21.72 -10.58 -3.70
C TRP A 383 21.40 -12.00 -3.22
N SER A 384 22.33 -12.92 -3.34
CA SER A 384 22.17 -14.31 -2.94
C SER A 384 23.30 -14.73 -2.00
N SER A 385 22.97 -15.49 -0.98
CA SER A 385 23.90 -16.07 0.00
C SER A 385 24.35 -17.45 -0.41
N ALA A 386 25.55 -17.85 0.01
CA ALA A 386 26.06 -19.19 -0.22
C ALA A 386 25.40 -20.17 0.77
N HIS A 387 24.73 -21.19 0.25
CA HIS A 387 23.98 -22.18 1.01
C HIS A 387 24.61 -23.55 0.87
N HIS A 388 24.75 -24.28 2.00
CA HIS A 388 25.19 -25.65 2.02
C HIS A 388 24.02 -26.61 1.78
N VAL A 389 24.00 -27.35 0.67
CA VAL A 389 22.96 -28.33 0.35
C VAL A 389 22.86 -29.41 1.43
N ILE A 390 23.99 -29.96 1.85
CA ILE A 390 24.11 -30.71 3.10
C ILE A 390 24.62 -29.73 4.15
N HIS A 391 23.80 -29.45 5.17
CA HIS A 391 24.13 -28.45 6.16
C HIS A 391 25.49 -28.72 6.84
N TRP A 392 26.27 -27.67 7.00
CA TRP A 392 27.58 -27.77 7.64
C TRP A 392 27.51 -28.41 9.05
N ALA A 393 26.51 -28.05 9.82
CA ALA A 393 26.23 -28.61 11.15
C ALA A 393 25.96 -30.13 11.11
N GLN A 394 25.60 -30.67 9.97
CA GLN A 394 25.35 -32.10 9.70
C GLN A 394 26.55 -32.77 9.00
N GLY A 395 27.70 -32.11 8.97
CA GLY A 395 28.93 -32.65 8.36
C GLY A 395 29.13 -32.30 6.88
N GLY A 396 28.26 -31.42 6.31
CA GLY A 396 28.44 -30.96 4.94
C GLY A 396 29.71 -30.14 4.76
N LYS A 397 30.46 -30.42 3.70
CA LYS A 397 31.73 -29.71 3.41
C LYS A 397 31.45 -28.34 2.76
N THR A 398 32.35 -27.39 3.01
CA THR A 398 32.34 -26.06 2.33
C THR A 398 33.07 -26.16 0.97
N ASP A 399 32.66 -27.10 0.16
CA ASP A 399 33.17 -27.35 -1.19
C ASP A 399 32.13 -26.87 -2.23
N LEU A 400 32.59 -26.44 -3.41
CA LEU A 400 31.71 -25.98 -4.50
C LEU A 400 30.64 -27.01 -4.91
N SER A 401 30.91 -28.30 -4.72
CA SER A 401 29.98 -29.40 -4.99
C SER A 401 28.83 -29.47 -4.00
N ASN A 402 28.97 -28.89 -2.80
CA ASN A 402 27.96 -28.87 -1.75
C ASN A 402 27.38 -27.46 -1.51
N MET A 403 27.76 -26.47 -2.34
CA MET A 403 27.37 -25.08 -2.17
C MET A 403 26.58 -24.60 -3.39
N ILE A 404 25.52 -23.83 -3.15
CA ILE A 404 24.74 -23.14 -4.18
C ILE A 404 24.40 -21.73 -3.69
N LEU A 405 24.02 -20.82 -4.62
CA LEU A 405 23.52 -19.50 -4.28
C LEU A 405 22.00 -19.55 -4.11
N LEU A 406 21.51 -19.03 -2.99
CA LEU A 406 20.09 -18.79 -2.73
C LEU A 406 19.86 -17.35 -2.31
N CYS A 407 18.81 -16.70 -2.85
CA CYS A 407 18.36 -15.40 -2.38
C CYS A 407 17.75 -15.53 -0.96
N GLN A 408 17.58 -14.43 -0.27
CA GLN A 408 17.07 -14.39 1.10
C GLN A 408 15.77 -15.19 1.27
N HIS A 409 14.81 -15.04 0.36
CA HIS A 409 13.55 -15.75 0.39
C HIS A 409 13.73 -17.28 0.29
N HIS A 410 14.42 -17.76 -0.74
CA HIS A 410 14.59 -19.21 -0.95
C HIS A 410 15.53 -19.85 0.08
N HIS A 411 16.46 -19.06 0.65
CA HIS A 411 17.28 -19.49 1.78
C HIS A 411 16.40 -19.73 3.03
N TRP A 412 15.45 -18.83 3.29
CA TRP A 412 14.45 -19.01 4.35
C TRP A 412 13.55 -20.24 4.09
N MET A 413 13.04 -20.41 2.86
CA MET A 413 12.20 -21.58 2.51
C MET A 413 12.89 -22.90 2.82
N VAL A 414 14.18 -23.01 2.58
CA VAL A 414 14.93 -24.24 2.86
C VAL A 414 15.13 -24.45 4.35
N HIS A 415 15.49 -23.40 5.10
CA HIS A 415 15.82 -23.56 6.53
C HIS A 415 14.58 -23.60 7.42
N GLU A 416 13.62 -22.74 7.17
CA GLU A 416 12.45 -22.50 8.03
C GLU A 416 11.15 -22.91 7.37
N GLY A 417 11.03 -22.79 6.05
CA GLY A 417 9.83 -23.16 5.25
C GLY A 417 9.65 -24.65 5.01
N GLY A 418 10.54 -25.51 5.51
CA GLY A 418 10.41 -26.97 5.42
C GLY A 418 10.78 -27.58 4.06
N TRP A 419 11.22 -26.75 3.09
CA TRP A 419 11.64 -27.26 1.77
C TRP A 419 12.99 -27.97 1.86
N ARG A 420 13.16 -28.98 1.03
CA ARG A 420 14.41 -29.71 0.90
C ARG A 420 15.02 -29.50 -0.47
N LEU A 421 16.34 -29.39 -0.53
CA LEU A 421 17.09 -29.31 -1.79
C LEU A 421 17.88 -30.58 -2.01
N SER A 422 17.92 -31.01 -3.27
CA SER A 422 18.85 -32.02 -3.74
C SER A 422 19.49 -31.58 -5.05
N LEU A 423 20.71 -32.08 -5.31
CA LEU A 423 21.40 -31.87 -6.57
C LEU A 423 21.26 -33.14 -7.42
N ALA A 424 20.72 -33.00 -8.62
CA ALA A 424 20.74 -34.06 -9.59
C ALA A 424 22.16 -34.30 -10.13
N ALA A 425 22.40 -35.45 -10.80
CA ALA A 425 23.70 -35.81 -11.36
C ALA A 425 24.24 -34.77 -12.39
N ASP A 426 23.35 -34.02 -13.01
CA ASP A 426 23.64 -32.93 -13.96
C ASP A 426 23.75 -31.54 -13.28
N ALA A 427 23.90 -31.51 -11.95
CA ALA A 427 23.98 -30.33 -11.11
C ALA A 427 22.72 -29.42 -11.14
N ARG A 428 21.57 -29.89 -11.64
CA ARG A 428 20.31 -29.19 -11.45
C ARG A 428 19.87 -29.27 -10.00
N VAL A 429 19.33 -28.16 -9.49
CA VAL A 429 18.73 -28.07 -8.16
C VAL A 429 17.28 -28.56 -8.25
N ILE A 430 16.94 -29.52 -7.42
CA ILE A 430 15.57 -29.99 -7.24
C ILE A 430 15.08 -29.49 -5.89
N ALA A 431 14.03 -28.67 -5.90
CA ALA A 431 13.36 -28.20 -4.70
C ALA A 431 12.17 -29.13 -4.42
N VAL A 432 12.14 -29.73 -3.24
CA VAL A 432 11.09 -30.64 -2.79
C VAL A 432 10.25 -29.92 -1.75
N PRO A 433 8.95 -29.71 -1.96
CA PRO A 433 8.08 -29.04 -1.00
C PRO A 433 7.95 -29.85 0.30
N PRO A 434 7.60 -29.19 1.42
CA PRO A 434 7.21 -29.90 2.65
C PRO A 434 5.98 -30.76 2.39
N GLU A 435 5.82 -31.84 3.14
CA GLU A 435 4.58 -32.60 3.18
C GLU A 435 3.45 -31.69 3.66
N THR A 436 2.25 -31.82 3.09
CA THR A 436 1.13 -30.88 3.17
C THR A 436 0.62 -30.57 4.59
N ASP A 437 1.06 -31.29 5.61
CA ASP A 437 0.65 -31.07 7.01
C ASP A 437 1.45 -29.96 7.74
N PHE A 438 2.40 -29.29 7.08
CA PHE A 438 3.33 -28.36 7.74
C PHE A 438 2.92 -26.88 7.64
N TYR A 439 1.92 -26.52 6.82
CA TYR A 439 1.36 -25.17 6.78
C TYR A 439 0.01 -25.14 7.48
N PRO A 440 -0.11 -24.60 8.70
CA PRO A 440 -1.41 -24.29 9.25
C PRO A 440 -2.09 -23.25 8.37
N PRO A 441 -3.38 -23.44 7.99
CA PRO A 441 -4.12 -22.56 7.08
C PRO A 441 -4.24 -21.10 7.56
N GLU A 442 -3.88 -20.83 8.80
CA GLU A 442 -4.00 -19.53 9.46
C GLU A 442 -2.90 -18.53 9.09
N PHE A 443 -1.78 -18.98 8.46
CA PHE A 443 -0.67 -18.11 8.10
C PHE A 443 -0.80 -17.40 6.73
N TYR A 444 -1.76 -17.83 5.88
CA TYR A 444 -2.01 -17.20 4.57
C TYR A 444 -3.52 -17.04 4.33
N PRO A 445 -4.11 -15.88 4.69
CA PRO A 445 -5.55 -15.64 4.50
C PRO A 445 -6.01 -15.50 3.05
N SER A 446 -5.17 -15.77 2.07
CA SER A 446 -5.50 -15.60 0.64
C SER A 446 -5.07 -16.75 -0.28
N ALA A 447 -4.65 -17.91 0.21
CA ALA A 447 -4.42 -19.07 -0.65
C ALA A 447 -5.77 -19.63 -1.11
N ARG A 448 -6.20 -19.32 -2.35
CA ARG A 448 -7.22 -20.11 -3.06
C ARG A 448 -6.68 -21.54 -3.20
N ALA A 449 -7.52 -22.51 -2.85
CA ALA A 449 -7.25 -23.91 -3.17
C ALA A 449 -6.94 -24.03 -4.68
N PRO A 450 -5.93 -24.80 -5.08
CA PRO A 450 -5.70 -25.08 -6.49
C PRO A 450 -6.94 -25.79 -7.04
N ASP A 451 -7.54 -25.24 -8.10
CA ASP A 451 -8.56 -25.91 -8.88
C ASP A 451 -7.98 -27.25 -9.37
N GLU A 452 -8.74 -28.33 -9.21
CA GLU A 452 -8.41 -29.65 -9.72
C GLU A 452 -8.08 -29.54 -11.22
N PHE A 453 -6.82 -29.80 -11.56
CA PHE A 453 -6.45 -30.02 -12.95
C PHE A 453 -7.02 -31.37 -13.39
N ASP A 454 -8.09 -31.32 -14.17
CA ASP A 454 -8.55 -32.43 -14.98
C ASP A 454 -7.41 -32.91 -15.92
N VAL A 455 -6.91 -34.07 -15.66
CA VAL A 455 -6.01 -34.79 -16.55
C VAL A 455 -6.88 -35.49 -17.64
N ALA A 456 -6.86 -34.95 -18.84
CA ALA A 456 -7.28 -35.64 -20.04
C ALA A 456 -6.14 -35.66 -21.05
#